data_21f2edcd45859893f00ea78b51dce911
#
_entry.id   21f2edcd45859893f00ea78b51dce911
#
_cell.length_a   1.000
_cell.length_b   1.000
_cell.length_c   1.000
_cell.angle_alpha   90.00
_cell.angle_beta   90.00
_cell.angle_gamma   90.00
#
_symmetry.space_group_name_H-M   'P 1'
#
loop_
_entity.id
_entity.type
_entity.pdbx_description
1 polymer ?
#
loop_
_entity_poly.entity_id
_entity_poly.type
_entity_poly.pdbx_seq_one_letter_code
_entity_poly.pdbx_strand_id
1 'polypeptide(L)'
;IKHTVENFDSLKISLKNDQTIKAFSSRTIISGMASTAHGSAGIRLIGIDPTSESKVTNVHTSMVKGTYFTSIKSKPALIGKKLAEKLQLDIKKKIYLTFVDENGDQQRIKLKVEGIFKTASTLFDRTNIYMKREDLQKILANNSAIHEIGIICEDLNIVDSKVDGLNKSFPNNKIESWGQIAPELGYAQEIMGSVM
;
A
#
# COMPACT_ATOMS: atom_id res chain seq x y z
N ILE A 1 -9.49 -14.71 -0.29
CA ILE A 1 -8.93 -14.60 1.07
C ILE A 1 -7.51 -14.09 0.87
N LYS A 2 -7.17 -12.91 1.37
CA LYS A 2 -5.78 -12.46 1.38
C LYS A 2 -5.05 -13.15 2.52
N HIS A 3 -3.90 -13.75 2.20
CA HIS A 3 -3.00 -14.26 3.22
C HIS A 3 -2.51 -13.13 4.12
N THR A 4 -2.53 -13.34 5.41
CA THR A 4 -1.95 -12.44 6.41
C THR A 4 -0.47 -12.78 6.59
N VAL A 5 0.32 -11.79 6.96
CA VAL A 5 1.71 -12.01 7.35
C VAL A 5 1.73 -12.77 8.66
N GLU A 6 2.31 -13.97 8.64
CA GLU A 6 2.46 -14.80 9.83
C GLU A 6 3.66 -14.34 10.67
N ASN A 7 3.54 -14.48 11.98
CA ASN A 7 4.58 -14.09 12.93
C ASN A 7 5.06 -12.63 12.77
N PHE A 8 4.10 -11.71 12.49
CA PHE A 8 4.40 -10.32 12.18
C PHE A 8 5.30 -9.64 13.23
N ASP A 9 5.06 -9.85 14.52
CA ASP A 9 5.85 -9.19 15.57
C ASP A 9 7.32 -9.66 15.57
N SER A 10 7.57 -10.95 15.38
CA SER A 10 8.92 -11.50 15.25
C SER A 10 9.63 -10.96 14.00
N LEU A 11 8.93 -10.93 12.86
CA LEU A 11 9.45 -10.37 11.61
C LEU A 11 9.76 -8.89 11.76
N LYS A 12 8.87 -8.13 12.39
CA LYS A 12 9.06 -6.69 12.67
C LYS A 12 10.29 -6.43 13.54
N ILE A 13 10.52 -7.25 14.56
CA ILE A 13 11.71 -7.15 15.42
C ILE A 13 12.96 -7.46 14.60
N SER A 14 12.95 -8.52 13.81
CA SER A 14 14.05 -8.88 12.91
C SER A 14 14.40 -7.74 11.96
N LEU A 15 13.40 -7.16 11.28
CA LEU A 15 13.61 -6.04 10.35
C LEU A 15 14.13 -4.77 11.04
N LYS A 16 13.71 -4.50 12.29
CA LYS A 16 14.20 -3.35 13.06
C LYS A 16 15.66 -3.48 13.49
N ASN A 17 16.09 -4.70 13.81
CA ASN A 17 17.45 -4.96 14.31
C ASN A 17 18.46 -5.16 13.17
N ASP A 18 18.01 -5.27 11.95
CA ASP A 18 18.85 -5.48 10.77
C ASP A 18 19.33 -4.14 10.20
N GLN A 19 20.60 -3.82 10.40
CA GLN A 19 21.22 -2.57 9.94
C GLN A 19 21.26 -2.42 8.41
N THR A 20 21.04 -3.50 7.66
CA THR A 20 20.99 -3.47 6.20
C THR A 20 19.59 -3.10 5.66
N ILE A 21 18.60 -3.01 6.55
CA ILE A 21 17.25 -2.56 6.23
C ILE A 21 17.13 -1.06 6.49
N LYS A 22 16.98 -0.30 5.43
CA LYS A 22 16.81 1.16 5.49
C LYS A 22 15.46 1.58 6.03
N ALA A 23 14.41 0.95 5.57
CA ALA A 23 13.03 1.22 5.98
C ALA A 23 12.11 0.05 5.68
N PHE A 24 11.02 -0.04 6.43
CA PHE A 24 9.89 -0.91 6.10
C PHE A 24 8.56 -0.29 6.52
N SER A 25 7.48 -0.69 5.83
CA SER A 25 6.11 -0.29 6.14
C SER A 25 5.18 -1.47 6.05
N SER A 26 4.32 -1.63 7.05
CA SER A 26 3.31 -2.69 7.10
C SER A 26 1.96 -2.16 6.64
N ARG A 27 1.25 -2.97 5.83
CA ARG A 27 0.01 -2.59 5.16
C ARG A 27 -1.11 -3.56 5.47
N THR A 28 -2.28 -3.01 5.79
CA THR A 28 -3.55 -3.75 5.80
C THR A 28 -4.23 -3.51 4.47
N ILE A 29 -4.61 -4.56 3.74
CA ILE A 29 -5.15 -4.42 2.39
C ILE A 29 -6.53 -5.07 2.30
N ILE A 30 -7.50 -4.30 1.80
CA ILE A 30 -8.86 -4.76 1.53
C ILE A 30 -9.17 -4.55 0.06
N SER A 31 -9.73 -5.56 -0.59
CA SER A 31 -10.30 -5.43 -1.93
C SER A 31 -11.79 -5.13 -1.83
N GLY A 32 -12.28 -4.22 -2.67
CA GLY A 32 -13.67 -3.82 -2.66
C GLY A 32 -14.06 -2.99 -3.86
N MET A 33 -15.21 -2.37 -3.78
CA MET A 33 -15.78 -1.49 -4.80
C MET A 33 -15.84 -0.06 -4.28
N ALA A 34 -15.25 0.87 -5.01
CA ALA A 34 -15.44 2.30 -4.79
C ALA A 34 -16.60 2.79 -5.66
N SER A 35 -17.46 3.64 -5.10
CA SER A 35 -18.63 4.18 -5.81
C SER A 35 -18.86 5.67 -5.52
N THR A 36 -19.36 6.36 -6.56
CA THR A 36 -19.88 7.74 -6.52
C THR A 36 -21.19 7.80 -7.29
N ALA A 37 -21.80 8.98 -7.40
CA ALA A 37 -22.94 9.19 -8.29
C ALA A 37 -22.59 9.02 -9.79
N HIS A 38 -21.31 9.05 -10.14
CA HIS A 38 -20.83 9.01 -11.53
C HIS A 38 -20.33 7.63 -11.97
N GLY A 39 -20.31 6.63 -11.06
CA GLY A 39 -19.91 5.27 -11.41
C GLY A 39 -19.23 4.52 -10.28
N SER A 40 -18.69 3.35 -10.64
CA SER A 40 -17.99 2.47 -9.71
C SER A 40 -16.69 1.90 -10.29
N ALA A 41 -15.81 1.46 -9.40
CA ALA A 41 -14.54 0.83 -9.76
C ALA A 41 -14.09 -0.17 -8.68
N GLY A 42 -13.58 -1.32 -9.12
CA GLY A 42 -12.85 -2.23 -8.21
C GLY A 42 -11.58 -1.58 -7.71
N ILE A 43 -11.32 -1.67 -6.41
CA ILE A 43 -10.17 -1.02 -5.76
C ILE A 43 -9.49 -1.92 -4.73
N ARG A 44 -8.25 -1.55 -4.42
CA ARG A 44 -7.52 -1.96 -3.23
C ARG A 44 -7.45 -0.78 -2.26
N LEU A 45 -8.06 -0.94 -1.09
CA LEU A 45 -7.91 -0.02 0.02
C LEU A 45 -6.69 -0.45 0.84
N ILE A 46 -5.73 0.45 1.00
CA ILE A 46 -4.45 0.19 1.65
C ILE A 46 -4.36 1.05 2.91
N GLY A 47 -4.45 0.40 4.06
CA GLY A 47 -4.25 1.03 5.37
C GLY A 47 -2.77 1.07 5.72
N ILE A 48 -2.21 2.26 5.92
CA ILE A 48 -0.79 2.51 6.16
C ILE A 48 -0.56 3.36 7.41
N ASP A 49 0.64 3.26 7.96
CA ASP A 49 1.20 4.32 8.79
C ASP A 49 1.88 5.34 7.87
N PRO A 50 1.42 6.61 7.82
CA PRO A 50 1.95 7.60 6.88
C PRO A 50 3.45 7.86 7.03
N THR A 51 3.97 7.79 8.24
CA THR A 51 5.38 8.07 8.54
C THR A 51 6.30 6.97 8.02
N SER A 52 5.95 5.71 8.25
CA SER A 52 6.74 4.58 7.74
C SER A 52 6.58 4.42 6.23
N GLU A 53 5.37 4.59 5.69
CA GLU A 53 5.10 4.45 4.26
C GLU A 53 5.84 5.49 3.42
N SER A 54 5.98 6.73 3.90
CA SER A 54 6.74 7.78 3.21
C SER A 54 8.24 7.48 3.04
N LYS A 55 8.78 6.55 3.83
CA LYS A 55 10.17 6.07 3.71
C LYS A 55 10.31 4.91 2.73
N VAL A 56 9.20 4.28 2.34
CA VAL A 56 9.18 3.07 1.50
C VAL A 56 8.67 3.39 0.10
N THR A 57 7.71 4.32 -0.04
CA THR A 57 7.14 4.69 -1.33
C THR A 57 7.19 6.19 -1.58
N ASN A 58 7.11 6.56 -2.87
CA ASN A 58 7.10 7.96 -3.31
C ASN A 58 5.69 8.55 -3.44
N VAL A 59 4.65 7.90 -2.87
CA VAL A 59 3.27 8.41 -2.96
C VAL A 59 3.16 9.81 -2.34
N HIS A 60 3.86 10.06 -1.23
CA HIS A 60 3.86 11.34 -0.53
C HIS A 60 4.43 12.50 -1.37
N THR A 61 5.40 12.24 -2.24
CA THR A 61 5.99 13.22 -3.16
C THR A 61 5.27 13.29 -4.51
N SER A 62 4.43 12.29 -4.82
CA SER A 62 3.69 12.17 -6.07
C SER A 62 2.30 12.82 -6.03
N MET A 63 2.03 13.65 -5.02
CA MET A 63 0.75 14.34 -4.87
C MET A 63 0.58 15.39 -5.97
N VAL A 64 -0.52 15.32 -6.73
CA VAL A 64 -0.87 16.29 -7.77
C VAL A 64 -1.95 17.27 -7.33
N LYS A 65 -2.76 16.91 -6.33
CA LYS A 65 -3.75 17.78 -5.68
C LYS A 65 -3.87 17.42 -4.20
N GLY A 66 -4.12 18.42 -3.35
CA GLY A 66 -4.32 18.23 -1.91
C GLY A 66 -3.04 17.92 -1.15
N THR A 67 -3.15 17.23 -0.04
CA THR A 67 -2.06 17.00 0.92
C THR A 67 -1.98 15.53 1.34
N TYR A 68 -0.81 15.13 1.85
CA TYR A 68 -0.56 13.80 2.36
C TYR A 68 -0.91 13.71 3.85
N PHE A 69 -2.12 13.19 4.16
CA PHE A 69 -2.60 12.87 5.53
C PHE A 69 -2.41 13.95 6.60
N THR A 70 -2.80 15.20 6.31
CA THR A 70 -2.74 16.30 7.29
C THR A 70 -3.99 16.38 8.18
N SER A 71 -5.13 15.87 7.71
CA SER A 71 -6.40 15.96 8.44
C SER A 71 -6.48 14.99 9.64
N ILE A 72 -6.95 15.53 10.78
CA ILE A 72 -7.14 14.75 12.01
C ILE A 72 -8.63 14.35 12.20
N LYS A 73 -9.56 15.11 11.62
CA LYS A 73 -11.01 15.04 11.95
C LYS A 73 -11.87 14.23 10.97
N SER A 74 -11.33 13.72 9.90
CA SER A 74 -12.10 12.95 8.90
C SER A 74 -11.34 11.65 8.60
N LYS A 75 -12.04 10.64 8.05
CA LYS A 75 -11.39 9.47 7.49
C LYS A 75 -10.77 9.87 6.14
N PRO A 76 -9.53 10.39 6.11
CA PRO A 76 -8.90 10.91 4.91
C PRO A 76 -8.51 9.77 3.98
N ALA A 77 -8.71 9.99 2.68
CA ALA A 77 -8.26 9.06 1.65
C ALA A 77 -7.39 9.76 0.62
N LEU A 78 -6.32 9.10 0.21
CA LEU A 78 -5.54 9.48 -0.96
C LEU A 78 -5.94 8.54 -2.09
N ILE A 79 -6.23 9.08 -3.26
CA ILE A 79 -6.67 8.30 -4.42
C ILE A 79 -5.77 8.55 -5.61
N GLY A 80 -5.57 7.53 -6.44
CA GLY A 80 -4.82 7.70 -7.68
C GLY A 80 -5.55 8.59 -8.68
N LYS A 81 -4.81 9.34 -9.49
CA LYS A 81 -5.36 10.29 -10.47
C LYS A 81 -6.33 9.63 -11.45
N LYS A 82 -6.01 8.42 -11.93
CA LYS A 82 -6.87 7.69 -12.87
C LYS A 82 -8.20 7.24 -12.25
N LEU A 83 -8.19 6.90 -10.97
CA LEU A 83 -9.41 6.60 -10.22
C LEU A 83 -10.24 7.88 -10.01
N ALA A 84 -9.59 8.99 -9.66
CA ALA A 84 -10.26 10.28 -9.50
C ALA A 84 -10.94 10.74 -10.79
N GLU A 85 -10.28 10.63 -11.94
CA GLU A 85 -10.82 10.92 -13.26
C GLU A 85 -12.05 10.04 -13.55
N LYS A 86 -11.92 8.70 -13.36
CA LYS A 86 -13.00 7.74 -13.65
C LYS A 86 -14.26 8.00 -12.82
N LEU A 87 -14.10 8.33 -11.52
CA LEU A 87 -15.21 8.51 -10.59
C LEU A 87 -15.62 9.98 -10.42
N GLN A 88 -15.06 10.89 -11.21
CA GLN A 88 -15.28 12.34 -11.18
C GLN A 88 -15.11 12.93 -9.77
N LEU A 89 -14.03 12.48 -9.09
CA LEU A 89 -13.69 12.91 -7.75
C LEU A 89 -12.67 14.05 -7.78
N ASP A 90 -12.80 14.94 -6.80
CA ASP A 90 -11.82 15.97 -6.48
C ASP A 90 -11.66 16.08 -4.95
N ILE A 91 -10.73 16.91 -4.51
CA ILE A 91 -10.46 17.17 -3.09
C ILE A 91 -11.74 17.52 -2.34
N LYS A 92 -11.86 17.05 -1.11
CA LYS A 92 -13.03 17.20 -0.22
C LYS A 92 -14.28 16.46 -0.65
N LYS A 93 -14.33 15.83 -1.84
CA LYS A 93 -15.45 14.98 -2.26
C LYS A 93 -15.48 13.69 -1.44
N LYS A 94 -16.67 13.09 -1.36
CA LYS A 94 -16.92 11.84 -0.65
C LYS A 94 -16.87 10.67 -1.63
N ILE A 95 -16.25 9.58 -1.20
CA ILE A 95 -16.24 8.29 -1.89
C ILE A 95 -16.80 7.23 -0.96
N TYR A 96 -17.62 6.34 -1.48
CA TYR A 96 -18.19 5.21 -0.74
C TYR A 96 -17.46 3.94 -1.15
N LEU A 97 -16.99 3.19 -0.15
CA LEU A 97 -16.35 1.90 -0.38
C LEU A 97 -17.23 0.80 0.19
N THR A 98 -17.43 -0.24 -0.59
CA THR A 98 -18.14 -1.47 -0.19
C THR A 98 -17.18 -2.64 -0.30
N PHE A 99 -17.06 -3.43 0.75
CA PHE A 99 -16.22 -4.62 0.79
C PHE A 99 -16.86 -5.67 1.71
N VAL A 100 -16.38 -6.90 1.63
CA VAL A 100 -16.79 -7.99 2.53
C VAL A 100 -15.71 -8.15 3.59
N ASP A 101 -16.10 -8.16 4.85
CA ASP A 101 -15.19 -8.39 5.98
C ASP A 101 -14.89 -9.91 6.17
N GLU A 102 -14.11 -10.23 7.20
CA GLU A 102 -13.70 -11.62 7.46
C GLU A 102 -14.86 -12.52 7.91
N ASN A 103 -15.93 -11.96 8.45
CA ASN A 103 -17.13 -12.69 8.85
C ASN A 103 -18.06 -12.97 7.65
N GLY A 104 -17.74 -12.43 6.49
CA GLY A 104 -18.60 -12.50 5.30
C GLY A 104 -19.64 -11.37 5.21
N ASP A 105 -19.63 -10.43 6.15
CA ASP A 105 -20.57 -9.33 6.19
C ASP A 105 -20.15 -8.20 5.22
N GLN A 106 -21.15 -7.65 4.52
CA GLN A 106 -20.92 -6.53 3.63
C GLN A 106 -20.81 -5.21 4.43
N GLN A 107 -19.63 -4.62 4.39
CA GLN A 107 -19.34 -3.33 5.01
C GLN A 107 -19.40 -2.21 3.99
N ARG A 108 -19.93 -1.07 4.42
CA ARG A 108 -19.93 0.17 3.61
C ARG A 108 -19.39 1.32 4.42
N ILE A 109 -18.35 1.95 3.92
CA ILE A 109 -17.71 3.08 4.56
C ILE A 109 -17.70 4.31 3.66
N LYS A 110 -17.68 5.48 4.29
CA LYS A 110 -17.55 6.76 3.60
C LYS A 110 -16.20 7.37 3.94
N LEU A 111 -15.41 7.66 2.92
CA LEU A 111 -14.14 8.37 3.03
C LEU A 111 -14.25 9.76 2.41
N LYS A 112 -13.34 10.65 2.78
CA LYS A 112 -13.20 11.99 2.20
C LYS A 112 -11.86 12.08 1.48
N VAL A 113 -11.88 12.50 0.21
CA VAL A 113 -10.66 12.69 -0.57
C VAL A 113 -9.87 13.86 -0.01
N GLU A 114 -8.68 13.59 0.50
CA GLU A 114 -7.74 14.59 1.00
C GLU A 114 -6.64 14.89 0.00
N GLY A 115 -6.23 13.87 -0.77
CA GLY A 115 -5.21 14.02 -1.77
C GLY A 115 -5.42 13.13 -2.99
N ILE A 116 -4.87 13.59 -4.13
CA ILE A 116 -4.81 12.86 -5.39
C ILE A 116 -3.35 12.71 -5.77
N PHE A 117 -2.89 11.47 -5.95
CA PHE A 117 -1.52 11.18 -6.37
C PHE A 117 -1.47 10.69 -7.83
N LYS A 118 -0.31 10.85 -8.47
CA LYS A 118 -0.01 10.30 -9.79
C LYS A 118 1.35 9.63 -9.78
N THR A 119 1.37 8.32 -10.02
CA THR A 119 2.61 7.53 -10.15
C THR A 119 2.96 7.26 -11.63
N ALA A 120 4.05 6.54 -11.87
CA ALA A 120 4.39 6.06 -13.20
C ALA A 120 3.43 4.95 -13.69
N SER A 121 2.75 4.24 -12.78
CA SER A 121 1.86 3.13 -13.13
C SER A 121 0.40 3.58 -13.22
N THR A 122 -0.14 3.62 -14.43
CA THR A 122 -1.56 3.92 -14.68
C THR A 122 -2.50 2.91 -13.99
N LEU A 123 -2.11 1.63 -13.94
CA LEU A 123 -2.90 0.58 -13.28
C LEU A 123 -2.94 0.83 -11.76
N PHE A 124 -1.80 1.18 -11.17
CA PHE A 124 -1.71 1.53 -9.76
C PHE A 124 -2.62 2.73 -9.43
N ASP A 125 -2.56 3.78 -10.23
CA ASP A 125 -3.37 5.00 -10.06
C ASP A 125 -4.87 4.76 -10.27
N ARG A 126 -5.24 3.67 -10.97
CA ARG A 126 -6.64 3.31 -11.23
C ARG A 126 -7.28 2.52 -10.11
N THR A 127 -6.49 1.80 -9.30
CA THR A 127 -7.00 0.79 -8.39
C THR A 127 -6.72 1.06 -6.92
N ASN A 128 -5.75 1.89 -6.58
CA ASN A 128 -5.31 2.03 -5.19
C ASN A 128 -5.87 3.28 -4.51
N ILE A 129 -6.33 3.06 -3.29
CA ILE A 129 -6.76 4.08 -2.33
C ILE A 129 -5.97 3.86 -1.05
N TYR A 130 -5.35 4.92 -0.52
CA TYR A 130 -4.67 4.89 0.76
C TYR A 130 -5.52 5.54 1.85
N MET A 131 -5.46 4.99 3.05
CA MET A 131 -5.98 5.60 4.27
C MET A 131 -5.06 5.30 5.45
N LYS A 132 -5.27 6.00 6.57
CA LYS A 132 -4.53 5.69 7.80
C LYS A 132 -4.96 4.32 8.32
N ARG A 133 -3.99 3.47 8.67
CA ARG A 133 -4.26 2.12 9.18
C ARG A 133 -5.08 2.14 10.47
N GLU A 134 -4.82 3.09 11.36
CA GLU A 134 -5.59 3.26 12.59
C GLU A 134 -7.09 3.47 12.34
N ASP A 135 -7.43 4.25 11.31
CA ASP A 135 -8.83 4.48 10.94
C ASP A 135 -9.45 3.24 10.31
N LEU A 136 -8.66 2.48 9.53
CA LEU A 136 -9.11 1.22 8.94
C LEU A 136 -9.34 0.15 10.00
N GLN A 137 -8.44 0.02 10.98
CA GLN A 137 -8.58 -0.93 12.09
C GLN A 137 -9.85 -0.68 12.92
N LYS A 138 -10.20 0.58 13.19
CA LYS A 138 -11.46 0.92 13.86
C LYS A 138 -12.71 0.49 13.07
N ILE A 139 -12.63 0.50 11.73
CA ILE A 139 -13.71 0.05 10.85
C ILE A 139 -13.83 -1.48 10.88
N LEU A 140 -12.70 -2.18 10.98
CA LEU A 140 -12.61 -3.64 11.01
C LEU A 140 -12.75 -4.24 12.42
N ALA A 141 -13.38 -3.54 13.37
CA ALA A 141 -13.55 -3.97 14.75
C ALA A 141 -12.21 -4.41 15.41
N ASN A 142 -11.17 -3.60 15.20
CA ASN A 142 -9.80 -3.81 15.70
C ASN A 142 -9.04 -5.02 15.12
N ASN A 143 -9.49 -5.57 13.99
CA ASN A 143 -8.67 -6.52 13.27
C ASN A 143 -7.38 -5.85 12.79
N SER A 144 -6.25 -6.29 13.34
CA SER A 144 -4.92 -5.73 13.08
C SER A 144 -4.14 -6.51 12.02
N ALA A 145 -4.80 -7.34 11.22
CA ALA A 145 -4.16 -8.18 10.22
C ALA A 145 -3.27 -7.36 9.28
N ILE A 146 -2.02 -7.74 9.18
CA ILE A 146 -1.05 -7.23 8.22
C ILE A 146 -1.03 -8.17 7.02
N HIS A 147 -1.20 -7.63 5.83
CA HIS A 147 -1.28 -8.40 4.59
C HIS A 147 -0.03 -8.25 3.72
N GLU A 148 0.73 -7.18 3.93
CA GLU A 148 1.90 -6.87 3.11
C GLU A 148 2.90 -6.03 3.92
N ILE A 149 4.19 -6.25 3.71
CA ILE A 149 5.27 -5.41 4.23
C ILE A 149 6.14 -4.99 3.06
N GLY A 150 6.23 -3.69 2.81
CA GLY A 150 7.23 -3.13 1.90
C GLY A 150 8.54 -2.95 2.65
N ILE A 151 9.64 -3.40 2.09
CA ILE A 151 10.98 -3.34 2.69
C ILE A 151 11.92 -2.65 1.70
N ILE A 152 12.75 -1.73 2.20
CA ILE A 152 13.83 -1.10 1.44
C ILE A 152 15.15 -1.46 2.11
N CYS A 153 16.08 -2.02 1.34
CA CYS A 153 17.44 -2.28 1.77
C CYS A 153 18.33 -1.04 1.56
N GLU A 154 19.43 -0.93 2.32
CA GLU A 154 20.41 0.14 2.11
C GLU A 154 21.17 -0.01 0.79
N ASP A 155 21.41 -1.25 0.35
CA ASP A 155 22.07 -1.57 -0.91
C ASP A 155 21.22 -2.53 -1.75
N LEU A 156 21.09 -2.25 -3.04
CA LEU A 156 20.36 -3.10 -3.99
C LEU A 156 21.03 -4.47 -4.20
N ASN A 157 22.36 -4.53 -4.11
CA ASN A 157 23.13 -5.76 -4.34
C ASN A 157 22.86 -6.86 -3.31
N ILE A 158 22.35 -6.50 -2.12
CA ILE A 158 22.05 -7.48 -1.07
C ILE A 158 20.61 -7.98 -1.10
N VAL A 159 19.74 -7.45 -1.97
CA VAL A 159 18.30 -7.73 -1.96
C VAL A 159 18.02 -9.22 -2.08
N ASP A 160 18.63 -9.92 -3.06
CA ASP A 160 18.34 -11.33 -3.29
C ASP A 160 18.83 -12.21 -2.13
N SER A 161 20.04 -11.94 -1.59
CA SER A 161 20.53 -12.66 -0.41
C SER A 161 19.66 -12.40 0.83
N LYS A 162 19.09 -11.21 0.93
CA LYS A 162 18.16 -10.84 2.01
C LYS A 162 16.82 -11.56 1.86
N VAL A 163 16.29 -11.65 0.64
CA VAL A 163 15.09 -12.42 0.33
C VAL A 163 15.28 -13.89 0.72
N ASP A 164 16.41 -14.49 0.36
CA ASP A 164 16.73 -15.88 0.72
C ASP A 164 16.83 -16.08 2.23
N GLY A 165 17.50 -15.16 2.93
CA GLY A 165 17.63 -15.22 4.39
C GLY A 165 16.29 -15.10 5.11
N LEU A 166 15.45 -14.17 4.69
CA LEU A 166 14.12 -13.96 5.27
C LEU A 166 13.17 -15.12 4.95
N ASN A 167 13.20 -15.70 3.73
CA ASN A 167 12.42 -16.89 3.39
C ASN A 167 12.80 -18.12 4.25
N LYS A 168 14.09 -18.29 4.57
CA LYS A 168 14.56 -19.35 5.48
C LYS A 168 14.07 -19.13 6.91
N SER A 169 14.07 -17.88 7.38
CA SER A 169 13.68 -17.53 8.76
C SER A 169 12.17 -17.48 8.96
N PHE A 170 11.41 -17.17 7.89
CA PHE A 170 9.95 -17.00 7.92
C PHE A 170 9.30 -17.76 6.75
N PRO A 171 9.39 -19.11 6.72
CA PRO A 171 9.01 -19.92 5.55
C PRO A 171 7.52 -19.89 5.20
N ASN A 172 6.66 -19.47 6.14
CA ASN A 172 5.23 -19.36 5.92
C ASN A 172 4.82 -18.03 5.26
N ASN A 173 5.77 -17.10 5.07
CA ASN A 173 5.54 -15.85 4.38
C ASN A 173 6.13 -15.92 2.98
N LYS A 174 5.44 -15.34 2.02
CA LYS A 174 5.96 -15.18 0.66
C LYS A 174 6.79 -13.90 0.61
N ILE A 175 8.10 -14.03 0.45
CA ILE A 175 9.04 -12.90 0.39
C ILE A 175 9.69 -12.90 -0.98
N GLU A 176 9.53 -11.83 -1.71
CA GLU A 176 9.98 -11.67 -3.10
C GLU A 176 10.69 -10.34 -3.27
N SER A 177 11.72 -10.32 -4.13
CA SER A 177 12.30 -9.07 -4.60
C SER A 177 11.37 -8.40 -5.63
N TRP A 178 11.53 -7.10 -5.81
CA TRP A 178 10.76 -6.37 -6.82
C TRP A 178 11.01 -6.89 -8.24
N GLY A 179 12.21 -7.39 -8.54
CA GLY A 179 12.53 -8.03 -9.81
C GLY A 179 11.78 -9.34 -10.05
N GLN A 180 11.44 -10.09 -8.98
CA GLN A 180 10.58 -11.27 -9.05
C GLN A 180 9.10 -10.91 -9.23
N ILE A 181 8.66 -9.78 -8.64
CA ILE A 181 7.27 -9.30 -8.75
C ILE A 181 6.99 -8.67 -10.12
N ALA A 182 7.96 -7.96 -10.68
CA ALA A 182 7.85 -7.23 -11.94
C ALA A 182 9.13 -7.43 -12.80
N PRO A 183 9.31 -8.61 -13.39
CA PRO A 183 10.52 -8.94 -14.17
C PRO A 183 10.81 -7.96 -15.31
N GLU A 184 9.75 -7.39 -15.91
CA GLU A 184 9.87 -6.40 -16.99
C GLU A 184 10.58 -5.11 -16.55
N LEU A 185 10.54 -4.76 -15.28
CA LEU A 185 11.28 -3.61 -14.74
C LEU A 185 12.73 -3.97 -14.41
N GLY A 186 13.01 -5.24 -14.07
CA GLY A 186 14.35 -5.75 -13.81
C GLY A 186 15.24 -5.66 -15.06
N TYR A 187 14.75 -6.10 -16.20
CA TYR A 187 15.46 -6.00 -17.48
C TYR A 187 15.80 -4.56 -17.87
N ALA A 188 14.91 -3.61 -17.60
CA ALA A 188 15.14 -2.20 -17.89
C ALA A 188 16.32 -1.63 -17.09
N GLN A 189 16.51 -2.09 -15.86
CA GLN A 189 17.58 -1.61 -14.97
C GLN A 189 18.93 -2.24 -15.32
N GLU A 190 18.98 -3.52 -15.72
CA GLU A 190 20.20 -4.18 -16.22
C GLU A 190 20.71 -3.50 -17.49
N ILE A 191 19.80 -3.12 -18.41
CA ILE A 191 20.16 -2.40 -19.63
C ILE A 191 20.70 -1.00 -19.32
N MET A 192 20.11 -0.28 -18.37
CA MET A 192 20.60 1.05 -17.96
C MET A 192 21.90 0.99 -17.16
N GLY A 193 22.12 -0.06 -16.35
CA GLY A 193 23.35 -0.26 -15.59
C GLY A 193 24.55 -0.71 -16.43
N SER A 194 24.32 -1.26 -17.61
CA SER A 194 25.39 -1.71 -18.52
C SER A 194 25.87 -0.62 -19.50
N VAL A 195 25.31 0.59 -19.44
CA VAL A 195 25.63 1.72 -20.35
C VAL A 195 26.47 2.82 -19.66
N MET A 196 26.93 2.59 -18.41
CA MET A 196 27.89 3.52 -17.77
C MET A 196 29.28 2.94 -17.68
#